data_4f890fa84e26643253dacd1fe13f2a9e
#
_entry.id   4f890fa84e26643253dacd1fe13f2a9e
#
_cell.length_a   1.000
_cell.length_b   1.000
_cell.length_c   1.000
_cell.angle_alpha   90.00
_cell.angle_beta   90.00
_cell.angle_gamma   90.00
#
_symmetry.space_group_name_H-M   'P 1'
#
loop_
_entity.id
_entity.type
_entity.pdbx_description
1 polymer ?
#
loop_
_entity_poly.entity_id
_entity_poly.type
_entity_poly.pdbx_seq_one_letter_code
_entity_poly.pdbx_strand_id
1 'polypeptide(L)'
;SHTTENITGIQALPVDSFLNSIGINTAIYTRGESLDKTIECVKYCGFRWIRSGYEGTPYFNKLVYQRLHDEAGVRFSYGLMSGGTDIERITKDARRLAQIGALLAIEGNNEPNNWGVNYKNRFGGRDSSWIPVAELQRDLYLAVKNDSILSDYPVFGISASGAEWDNVGLQYLTIPKSAGTLMPDGTQYADYANCHNYSTHPSWPGIHDNQTWNA
;
A
#
# COMPACT_ATOMS: atom_id res chain seq x y z
N SER A 1 7.44 33.53 46.80
CA SER A 1 7.59 32.15 46.25
C SER A 1 7.24 32.19 44.78
N HIS A 2 8.26 32.14 43.92
CA HIS A 2 8.10 31.98 42.49
C HIS A 2 7.82 30.50 42.23
N THR A 3 6.63 30.19 41.80
CA THR A 3 6.29 28.88 41.22
C THR A 3 6.88 28.86 39.80
N THR A 4 7.96 28.09 39.63
CA THR A 4 8.44 27.73 38.28
C THR A 4 7.40 26.80 37.66
N GLU A 5 6.62 27.32 36.72
CA GLU A 5 5.84 26.47 35.80
C GLU A 5 6.82 25.57 35.05
N ASN A 6 6.72 24.27 35.29
CA ASN A 6 7.38 23.28 34.43
C ASN A 6 6.73 23.34 33.06
N ILE A 7 7.32 24.10 32.14
CA ILE A 7 7.00 23.99 30.73
C ILE A 7 7.50 22.61 30.30
N THR A 8 6.60 21.66 30.25
CA THR A 8 6.86 20.38 29.58
C THR A 8 7.04 20.70 28.09
N GLY A 9 8.28 20.89 27.70
CA GLY A 9 8.62 21.14 26.31
C GLY A 9 8.14 19.99 25.43
N ILE A 10 7.56 20.31 24.28
CA ILE A 10 7.24 19.29 23.26
C ILE A 10 8.57 18.64 22.85
N GLN A 11 8.70 17.36 23.15
CA GLN A 11 9.88 16.61 22.77
C GLN A 11 9.90 16.45 21.23
N ALA A 12 10.97 16.90 20.60
CA ALA A 12 11.16 16.70 19.17
C ALA A 12 11.28 15.21 18.86
N LEU A 13 10.54 14.75 17.89
CA LEU A 13 10.68 13.39 17.37
C LEU A 13 11.96 13.27 16.54
N PRO A 14 12.62 12.10 16.55
CA PRO A 14 13.74 11.85 15.67
C PRO A 14 13.31 12.02 14.21
N VAL A 15 14.12 12.73 13.41
CA VAL A 15 13.83 12.96 11.98
C VAL A 15 13.69 11.67 11.21
N ASP A 16 14.37 10.61 11.61
CA ASP A 16 14.27 9.29 11.00
C ASP A 16 12.86 8.70 11.09
N SER A 17 12.15 8.89 12.19
CA SER A 17 10.77 8.45 12.32
C SER A 17 9.85 9.14 11.32
N PHE A 18 10.06 10.44 11.10
CA PHE A 18 9.32 11.19 10.10
C PHE A 18 9.65 10.73 8.68
N LEU A 19 10.93 10.64 8.34
CA LEU A 19 11.37 10.21 7.00
C LEU A 19 10.95 8.77 6.66
N ASN A 20 10.83 7.91 7.66
CA ASN A 20 10.35 6.55 7.49
C ASN A 20 8.81 6.47 7.34
N SER A 21 8.08 7.55 7.66
CA SER A 21 6.61 7.60 7.52
C SER A 21 6.16 8.11 6.16
N ILE A 22 7.05 8.62 5.33
CA ILE A 22 6.73 9.19 4.03
C ILE A 22 7.36 8.39 2.89
N GLY A 23 6.59 8.23 1.83
CA GLY A 23 7.03 7.57 0.60
C GLY A 23 6.42 8.22 -0.63
N ILE A 24 6.73 7.68 -1.79
CA ILE A 24 6.24 8.18 -3.07
C ILE A 24 5.77 7.04 -3.97
N ASN A 25 4.78 7.31 -4.80
CA ASN A 25 4.43 6.42 -5.90
C ASN A 25 5.29 6.72 -7.12
N THR A 26 5.67 5.67 -7.84
CA THR A 26 6.35 5.81 -9.13
C THR A 26 5.64 4.98 -10.20
N ALA A 27 5.72 5.43 -11.43
CA ALA A 27 5.16 4.77 -12.61
C ALA A 27 6.20 4.68 -13.73
N ILE A 28 7.40 4.21 -13.38
CA ILE A 28 8.55 4.16 -14.28
C ILE A 28 8.22 3.30 -15.51
N TYR A 29 8.47 3.85 -16.68
CA TYR A 29 8.17 3.30 -18.02
C TYR A 29 6.68 3.16 -18.36
N THR A 30 5.76 3.43 -17.44
CA THR A 30 4.33 3.29 -17.73
C THR A 30 3.65 4.61 -18.06
N ARG A 31 4.15 5.71 -17.50
CA ARG A 31 3.61 7.05 -17.73
C ARG A 31 4.67 8.06 -18.16
N GLY A 32 5.70 7.57 -18.83
CA GLY A 32 6.78 8.41 -19.35
C GLY A 32 7.82 8.82 -18.30
N GLU A 33 7.81 8.24 -17.13
CA GLU A 33 8.86 8.46 -16.14
C GLU A 33 10.19 7.87 -16.61
N SER A 34 11.26 8.64 -16.49
CA SER A 34 12.63 8.18 -16.71
C SER A 34 13.21 7.64 -15.42
N LEU A 35 13.81 6.46 -15.44
CA LEU A 35 14.47 5.87 -14.29
C LEU A 35 15.56 6.78 -13.72
N ASP A 36 16.41 7.34 -14.57
CA ASP A 36 17.50 8.21 -14.12
C ASP A 36 16.98 9.48 -13.44
N LYS A 37 15.94 10.09 -14.00
CA LYS A 37 15.30 11.26 -13.39
C LYS A 37 14.56 10.91 -12.09
N THR A 38 13.93 9.75 -12.02
CA THR A 38 13.30 9.29 -10.79
C THR A 38 14.33 9.07 -9.69
N ILE A 39 15.47 8.45 -9.98
CA ILE A 39 16.57 8.27 -9.03
C ILE A 39 17.08 9.65 -8.54
N GLU A 40 17.31 10.59 -9.45
CA GLU A 40 17.74 11.94 -9.10
C GLU A 40 16.75 12.63 -8.17
N CYS A 41 15.46 12.61 -8.50
CA CYS A 41 14.40 13.22 -7.70
C CYS A 41 14.25 12.57 -6.32
N VAL A 42 14.26 11.26 -6.26
CA VAL A 42 14.13 10.51 -5.00
C VAL A 42 15.30 10.81 -4.06
N LYS A 43 16.51 10.86 -4.59
CA LYS A 43 17.70 11.27 -3.81
C LYS A 43 17.61 12.70 -3.30
N TYR A 44 17.17 13.61 -4.17
CA TYR A 44 17.02 15.02 -3.81
C TYR A 44 15.97 15.23 -2.71
N CYS A 45 14.82 14.54 -2.82
CA CYS A 45 13.74 14.63 -1.84
C CYS A 45 14.01 13.84 -0.55
N GLY A 46 14.93 12.89 -0.57
CA GLY A 46 15.25 12.05 0.58
C GLY A 46 14.18 10.99 0.91
N PHE A 47 13.33 10.61 -0.03
CA PHE A 47 12.38 9.53 0.17
C PHE A 47 13.10 8.20 0.41
N ARG A 48 12.61 7.44 1.40
CA ARG A 48 13.21 6.17 1.80
C ARG A 48 12.48 4.94 1.28
N TRP A 49 11.25 5.13 0.80
CA TRP A 49 10.50 4.04 0.22
C TRP A 49 9.57 4.50 -0.89
N ILE A 50 9.26 3.57 -1.75
CA ILE A 50 8.43 3.75 -2.93
C ILE A 50 7.31 2.72 -2.88
N ARG A 51 6.08 3.17 -3.10
CA ARG A 51 4.99 2.29 -3.43
C ARG A 51 5.08 1.95 -4.90
N SER A 52 5.26 0.70 -5.22
CA SER A 52 5.41 0.23 -6.57
C SER A 52 4.85 -1.19 -6.73
N GLY A 53 4.66 -1.57 -7.93
CA GLY A 53 4.18 -2.89 -8.31
C GLY A 53 3.94 -2.90 -9.79
N TYR A 54 2.99 -3.69 -10.19
CA TYR A 54 2.75 -4.04 -11.55
C TYR A 54 1.83 -3.04 -12.29
N GLU A 55 1.77 -1.82 -12.03
CA GLU A 55 0.92 -0.96 -12.85
C GLU A 55 1.46 -0.85 -14.28
N GLY A 56 0.91 -1.64 -15.20
CA GLY A 56 1.12 -1.52 -16.64
C GLY A 56 2.36 -2.22 -17.22
N THR A 57 3.24 -2.78 -16.42
CA THR A 57 4.32 -3.62 -16.94
C THR A 57 4.06 -5.09 -16.62
N PRO A 58 3.98 -5.97 -17.64
CA PRO A 58 3.70 -7.38 -17.40
C PRO A 58 4.82 -8.14 -16.68
N TYR A 59 5.94 -7.48 -16.39
CA TYR A 59 7.11 -8.15 -15.86
C TYR A 59 7.83 -7.33 -14.81
N PHE A 60 8.26 -7.99 -13.73
CA PHE A 60 9.19 -7.44 -12.77
C PHE A 60 10.49 -7.05 -13.48
N ASN A 61 10.80 -5.76 -13.50
CA ASN A 61 12.05 -5.29 -14.03
C ASN A 61 13.08 -5.17 -12.90
N LYS A 62 13.83 -6.25 -12.68
CA LYS A 62 14.85 -6.32 -11.63
C LYS A 62 15.83 -5.14 -11.69
N LEU A 63 16.22 -4.71 -12.88
CA LEU A 63 17.19 -3.63 -13.04
C LEU A 63 16.65 -2.31 -12.49
N VAL A 64 15.37 -2.00 -12.72
CA VAL A 64 14.74 -0.78 -12.20
C VAL A 64 14.76 -0.76 -10.68
N TYR A 65 14.27 -1.83 -10.06
CA TYR A 65 14.20 -1.93 -8.60
C TYR A 65 15.59 -1.95 -7.97
N GLN A 66 16.51 -2.68 -8.55
CA GLN A 66 17.89 -2.78 -8.07
C GLN A 66 18.59 -1.44 -8.15
N ARG A 67 18.51 -0.71 -9.26
CA ARG A 67 19.12 0.60 -9.40
C ARG A 67 18.54 1.63 -8.43
N LEU A 68 17.23 1.67 -8.27
CA LEU A 68 16.59 2.55 -7.28
C LEU A 68 17.07 2.24 -5.87
N HIS A 69 17.20 0.96 -5.51
CA HIS A 69 17.72 0.57 -4.22
C HIS A 69 19.20 0.93 -4.06
N ASP A 70 20.03 0.52 -5.00
CA ASP A 70 21.48 0.69 -4.92
C ASP A 70 21.91 2.17 -5.00
N GLU A 71 21.24 2.98 -5.83
CA GLU A 71 21.62 4.36 -6.09
C GLU A 71 20.90 5.37 -5.21
N ALA A 72 19.67 5.09 -4.76
CA ALA A 72 18.87 5.98 -3.93
C ALA A 72 18.54 5.44 -2.53
N GLY A 73 18.92 4.19 -2.21
CA GLY A 73 18.72 3.59 -0.89
C GLY A 73 17.27 3.27 -0.54
N VAL A 74 16.35 3.29 -1.51
CA VAL A 74 14.92 3.08 -1.26
C VAL A 74 14.56 1.61 -1.14
N ARG A 75 13.48 1.36 -0.40
CA ARG A 75 12.81 0.06 -0.33
C ARG A 75 11.39 0.19 -0.90
N PHE A 76 10.77 -0.93 -1.18
CA PHE A 76 9.50 -0.97 -1.90
C PHE A 76 8.37 -1.58 -1.07
N SER A 77 7.23 -0.88 -1.00
CA SER A 77 5.93 -1.50 -0.78
C SER A 77 5.48 -2.05 -2.13
N TYR A 78 5.43 -3.39 -2.23
CA TYR A 78 5.27 -4.07 -3.51
C TYR A 78 3.92 -4.78 -3.60
N GLY A 79 3.22 -4.59 -4.70
CA GLY A 79 1.94 -5.25 -4.95
C GLY A 79 0.84 -4.37 -5.51
N LEU A 80 1.18 -3.17 -5.99
CA LEU A 80 0.24 -2.25 -6.63
C LEU A 80 -0.39 -2.88 -7.88
N MET A 81 -1.47 -3.61 -7.69
CA MET A 81 -2.23 -4.29 -8.75
C MET A 81 -3.70 -3.94 -8.65
N SER A 82 -4.33 -3.67 -9.79
CA SER A 82 -5.78 -3.52 -9.93
C SER A 82 -6.38 -4.71 -10.67
N GLY A 83 -7.64 -5.03 -10.39
CA GLY A 83 -8.36 -6.09 -11.10
C GLY A 83 -8.13 -7.52 -10.62
N GLY A 84 -7.24 -7.72 -9.69
CA GLY A 84 -6.86 -9.02 -9.11
C GLY A 84 -5.37 -9.15 -8.96
N THR A 85 -4.93 -10.04 -8.08
CA THR A 85 -3.52 -10.30 -7.78
C THR A 85 -3.19 -11.76 -8.12
N ASP A 86 -2.14 -11.95 -8.89
CA ASP A 86 -1.49 -13.25 -9.03
C ASP A 86 -0.54 -13.43 -7.84
N ILE A 87 -0.99 -14.21 -6.86
CA ILE A 87 -0.27 -14.42 -5.59
C ILE A 87 1.08 -15.09 -5.81
N GLU A 88 1.17 -16.06 -6.69
CA GLU A 88 2.43 -16.77 -6.99
C GLU A 88 3.46 -15.79 -7.57
N ARG A 89 3.03 -14.98 -8.50
CA ARG A 89 3.89 -13.98 -9.12
C ARG A 89 4.34 -12.91 -8.14
N ILE A 90 3.42 -12.35 -7.36
CA ILE A 90 3.78 -11.28 -6.41
C ILE A 90 4.74 -11.77 -5.33
N THR A 91 4.53 -12.99 -4.81
CA THR A 91 5.45 -13.58 -3.83
C THR A 91 6.81 -13.91 -4.42
N LYS A 92 6.85 -14.40 -5.66
CA LYS A 92 8.11 -14.62 -6.39
C LYS A 92 8.91 -13.32 -6.57
N ASP A 93 8.27 -12.24 -6.96
CA ASP A 93 8.93 -10.95 -7.15
C ASP A 93 9.31 -10.31 -5.81
N ALA A 94 8.48 -10.44 -4.79
CA ALA A 94 8.79 -10.00 -3.43
C ALA A 94 10.03 -10.71 -2.85
N ARG A 95 10.19 -12.03 -3.08
CA ARG A 95 11.42 -12.74 -2.67
C ARG A 95 12.67 -12.17 -3.34
N ARG A 96 12.58 -11.78 -4.61
CA ARG A 96 13.71 -11.14 -5.32
C ARG A 96 14.08 -9.80 -4.71
N LEU A 97 13.06 -9.00 -4.33
CA LEU A 97 13.28 -7.74 -3.62
C LEU A 97 13.87 -7.98 -2.23
N ALA A 98 13.38 -8.96 -1.49
CA ALA A 98 13.91 -9.33 -0.18
C ALA A 98 15.39 -9.75 -0.26
N GLN A 99 15.74 -10.56 -1.27
CA GLN A 99 17.12 -11.03 -1.48
C GLN A 99 18.13 -9.90 -1.73
N ILE A 100 17.72 -8.79 -2.30
CA ILE A 100 18.59 -7.61 -2.49
C ILE A 100 18.42 -6.56 -1.39
N GLY A 101 17.63 -6.83 -0.34
CA GLY A 101 17.38 -5.90 0.76
C GLY A 101 16.41 -4.76 0.42
N ALA A 102 15.74 -4.83 -0.72
CA ALA A 102 14.88 -3.77 -1.24
C ALA A 102 13.40 -3.91 -0.88
N LEU A 103 12.97 -4.99 -0.23
CA LEU A 103 11.57 -5.15 0.17
C LEU A 103 11.29 -4.39 1.47
N LEU A 104 10.21 -3.63 1.50
CA LEU A 104 9.65 -3.01 2.69
C LEU A 104 8.42 -3.79 3.19
N ALA A 105 7.47 -4.02 2.30
CA ALA A 105 6.20 -4.68 2.59
C ALA A 105 5.60 -5.27 1.32
N ILE A 106 4.63 -6.16 1.47
CA ILE A 106 3.79 -6.65 0.39
C ILE A 106 2.41 -6.02 0.55
N GLU A 107 1.83 -5.55 -0.54
CA GLU A 107 0.58 -4.81 -0.53
C GLU A 107 -0.54 -5.59 -1.21
N GLY A 108 -1.77 -5.49 -0.66
CA GLY A 108 -2.97 -6.04 -1.26
C GLY A 108 -3.46 -5.26 -2.48
N ASN A 109 -4.56 -5.72 -3.04
CA ASN A 109 -5.08 -5.22 -4.32
C ASN A 109 -5.48 -3.74 -4.24
N ASN A 110 -5.15 -3.00 -5.30
CA ASN A 110 -5.44 -1.58 -5.39
C ASN A 110 -6.91 -1.31 -5.72
N GLU A 111 -7.56 -0.53 -4.88
CA GLU A 111 -8.89 0.04 -5.06
C GLU A 111 -9.94 -0.94 -5.61
N PRO A 112 -10.20 -2.07 -4.94
CA PRO A 112 -11.19 -3.03 -5.41
C PRO A 112 -12.63 -2.47 -5.42
N ASN A 113 -12.89 -1.35 -4.73
CA ASN A 113 -14.12 -0.59 -4.84
C ASN A 113 -14.26 0.14 -6.18
N ASN A 114 -13.16 0.49 -6.85
CA ASN A 114 -13.15 1.13 -8.17
C ASN A 114 -12.96 0.12 -9.30
N TRP A 115 -12.06 -0.82 -9.12
CA TRP A 115 -11.60 -1.68 -10.20
C TRP A 115 -12.08 -3.12 -10.10
N GLY A 116 -12.70 -3.53 -8.98
CA GLY A 116 -13.09 -4.90 -8.74
C GLY A 116 -11.93 -5.89 -8.90
N VAL A 117 -12.14 -7.10 -8.48
CA VAL A 117 -11.13 -8.17 -8.63
C VAL A 117 -11.75 -9.42 -9.24
N ASN A 118 -10.97 -10.13 -10.04
CA ASN A 118 -11.29 -11.48 -10.45
C ASN A 118 -10.42 -12.45 -9.64
N TYR A 119 -11.07 -13.30 -8.85
CA TYR A 119 -10.37 -14.29 -8.05
C TYR A 119 -11.13 -15.61 -8.02
N LYS A 120 -10.44 -16.71 -8.33
CA LYS A 120 -11.04 -18.04 -8.43
C LYS A 120 -12.31 -18.07 -9.29
N ASN A 121 -12.23 -17.44 -10.47
CA ASN A 121 -13.34 -17.31 -11.43
C ASN A 121 -14.58 -16.59 -10.89
N ARG A 122 -14.42 -15.74 -9.88
CA ARG A 122 -15.48 -14.89 -9.33
C ARG A 122 -15.05 -13.44 -9.36
N PHE A 123 -15.97 -12.57 -9.76
CA PHE A 123 -15.79 -11.13 -9.67
C PHE A 123 -16.22 -10.65 -8.28
N GLY A 124 -15.46 -9.73 -7.70
CA GLY A 124 -15.76 -9.13 -6.40
C GLY A 124 -15.29 -7.68 -6.28
N GLY A 125 -15.76 -7.01 -5.24
CA GLY A 125 -15.52 -5.60 -5.03
C GLY A 125 -16.58 -4.75 -5.71
N ARG A 126 -16.19 -3.75 -6.48
CA ARG A 126 -17.07 -2.80 -7.16
C ARG A 126 -18.44 -3.38 -7.54
N ASP A 127 -19.49 -2.81 -6.98
CA ASP A 127 -20.90 -3.16 -7.25
C ASP A 127 -21.24 -4.66 -7.13
N SER A 128 -20.45 -5.42 -6.38
CA SER A 128 -20.57 -6.88 -6.27
C SER A 128 -20.20 -7.36 -4.87
N SER A 129 -20.23 -8.69 -4.67
CA SER A 129 -19.79 -9.31 -3.41
C SER A 129 -18.33 -9.02 -3.09
N TRP A 130 -18.04 -8.74 -1.82
CA TRP A 130 -16.68 -8.55 -1.36
C TRP A 130 -15.97 -9.84 -0.93
N ILE A 131 -16.67 -10.98 -0.97
CA ILE A 131 -16.08 -12.27 -0.60
C ILE A 131 -14.84 -12.61 -1.45
N PRO A 132 -14.85 -12.47 -2.79
CA PRO A 132 -13.64 -12.74 -3.58
C PRO A 132 -12.46 -11.83 -3.21
N VAL A 133 -12.73 -10.57 -2.83
CA VAL A 133 -11.69 -9.63 -2.36
C VAL A 133 -11.12 -10.11 -1.03
N ALA A 134 -11.99 -10.50 -0.10
CA ALA A 134 -11.57 -11.01 1.21
C ALA A 134 -10.76 -12.30 1.09
N GLU A 135 -11.20 -13.22 0.25
CA GLU A 135 -10.46 -14.46 0.00
C GLU A 135 -9.11 -14.22 -0.64
N LEU A 136 -9.04 -13.33 -1.63
CA LEU A 136 -7.77 -12.95 -2.26
C LEU A 136 -6.79 -12.37 -1.23
N GLN A 137 -7.25 -11.45 -0.41
CA GLN A 137 -6.41 -10.81 0.60
C GLN A 137 -5.95 -11.80 1.69
N ARG A 138 -6.84 -12.69 2.16
CA ARG A 138 -6.49 -13.78 3.07
C ARG A 138 -5.42 -14.68 2.47
N ASP A 139 -5.63 -15.11 1.23
CA ASP A 139 -4.74 -16.06 0.57
C ASP A 139 -3.37 -15.43 0.30
N LEU A 140 -3.30 -14.14 -0.03
CA LEU A 140 -2.06 -13.38 -0.12
C LEU A 140 -1.35 -13.33 1.24
N TYR A 141 -2.07 -12.99 2.31
CA TYR A 141 -1.52 -12.95 3.66
C TYR A 141 -0.92 -14.29 4.05
N LEU A 142 -1.66 -15.38 3.87
CA LEU A 142 -1.19 -16.72 4.18
C LEU A 142 0.01 -17.13 3.33
N ALA A 143 0.01 -16.79 2.04
CA ALA A 143 1.15 -17.08 1.16
C ALA A 143 2.43 -16.39 1.61
N VAL A 144 2.34 -15.14 2.06
CA VAL A 144 3.47 -14.40 2.60
C VAL A 144 3.91 -14.97 3.96
N LYS A 145 2.98 -15.20 4.89
CA LYS A 145 3.32 -15.63 6.25
C LYS A 145 3.82 -17.07 6.34
N ASN A 146 3.50 -17.90 5.35
CA ASN A 146 4.03 -19.27 5.25
C ASN A 146 5.30 -19.37 4.40
N ASP A 147 5.78 -18.28 3.83
CA ASP A 147 7.00 -18.25 3.05
C ASP A 147 8.23 -18.04 3.93
N SER A 148 9.25 -18.88 3.78
CA SER A 148 10.46 -18.84 4.63
C SER A 148 11.30 -17.56 4.49
N ILE A 149 11.13 -16.82 3.40
CA ILE A 149 11.86 -15.56 3.14
C ILE A 149 11.00 -14.36 3.50
N LEU A 150 9.68 -14.47 3.29
CA LEU A 150 8.76 -13.32 3.38
C LEU A 150 8.01 -13.22 4.70
N SER A 151 8.00 -14.24 5.54
CA SER A 151 7.17 -14.33 6.76
C SER A 151 7.30 -13.11 7.69
N ASP A 152 8.48 -12.54 7.79
CA ASP A 152 8.75 -11.39 8.66
C ASP A 152 8.39 -10.03 8.03
N TYR A 153 8.10 -10.00 6.74
CA TYR A 153 7.71 -8.77 6.07
C TYR A 153 6.25 -8.42 6.33
N PRO A 154 5.93 -7.13 6.54
CA PRO A 154 4.56 -6.68 6.68
C PRO A 154 3.73 -6.93 5.43
N VAL A 155 2.47 -7.30 5.64
CA VAL A 155 1.44 -7.34 4.61
C VAL A 155 0.47 -6.19 4.86
N PHE A 156 0.34 -5.30 3.88
CA PHE A 156 -0.65 -4.25 3.88
C PHE A 156 -1.96 -4.77 3.28
N GLY A 157 -3.08 -4.33 3.84
CA GLY A 157 -4.39 -4.65 3.31
C GLY A 157 -4.63 -4.07 1.92
N ILE A 158 -5.80 -4.37 1.37
CA ILE A 158 -6.29 -3.69 0.16
C ILE A 158 -6.36 -2.18 0.42
N SER A 159 -6.16 -1.38 -0.61
CA SER A 159 -6.31 0.07 -0.53
C SER A 159 -7.64 0.50 -1.13
N ALA A 160 -8.67 0.66 -0.30
CA ALA A 160 -9.93 1.22 -0.76
C ALA A 160 -9.78 2.71 -1.05
N SER A 161 -10.32 3.15 -2.19
CA SER A 161 -10.38 4.57 -2.53
C SER A 161 -11.52 5.24 -1.76
N GLY A 162 -11.20 6.39 -1.17
CA GLY A 162 -12.20 7.22 -0.51
C GLY A 162 -12.73 6.66 0.80
N ALA A 163 -12.41 5.51 1.25
CA ALA A 163 -12.74 4.82 2.53
C ALA A 163 -13.78 5.51 3.46
N GLU A 164 -14.70 6.24 2.87
CA GLU A 164 -15.46 7.32 3.48
C GLU A 164 -16.70 6.85 4.18
N TRP A 165 -17.43 6.04 3.46
CA TRP A 165 -18.79 5.73 3.84
C TRP A 165 -18.86 4.86 5.07
N ASP A 166 -17.91 3.97 5.22
CA ASP A 166 -17.92 3.03 6.30
C ASP A 166 -16.72 3.16 7.24
N ASN A 167 -15.71 3.91 6.83
CA ASN A 167 -14.43 3.99 7.56
C ASN A 167 -13.89 2.60 7.99
N VAL A 168 -14.29 1.61 7.26
CA VAL A 168 -14.39 0.22 7.67
C VAL A 168 -13.16 -0.52 7.25
N GLY A 169 -12.48 0.06 6.30
CA GLY A 169 -11.18 -0.41 5.94
C GLY A 169 -10.25 -0.53 7.13
N LEU A 170 -10.35 0.38 8.06
CA LEU A 170 -9.58 0.34 9.30
C LEU A 170 -10.01 -0.79 10.25
N GLN A 171 -11.29 -1.11 10.31
CA GLN A 171 -11.80 -2.13 11.22
C GLN A 171 -11.63 -3.56 10.70
N TYR A 172 -11.68 -3.73 9.39
CA TYR A 172 -11.63 -5.04 8.73
C TYR A 172 -10.47 -5.14 7.74
N LEU A 173 -9.41 -4.39 8.01
CA LEU A 173 -8.23 -4.37 7.16
C LEU A 173 -8.58 -4.01 5.72
N THR A 174 -9.46 -2.98 5.59
CA THR A 174 -9.86 -2.39 4.32
C THR A 174 -10.99 -3.07 3.54
N ILE A 175 -11.71 -3.99 4.15
CA ILE A 175 -12.92 -4.57 3.54
C ILE A 175 -14.15 -3.85 4.10
N PRO A 176 -14.97 -3.18 3.27
CA PRO A 176 -16.12 -2.42 3.73
C PRO A 176 -17.11 -3.25 4.57
N LYS A 177 -17.57 -2.70 5.68
CA LYS A 177 -18.50 -3.39 6.59
C LYS A 177 -19.83 -3.73 5.95
N SER A 178 -20.34 -2.83 5.12
CA SER A 178 -21.56 -3.02 4.34
C SER A 178 -21.45 -4.18 3.35
N ALA A 179 -20.25 -4.62 3.02
CA ALA A 179 -20.02 -5.69 2.06
C ALA A 179 -20.34 -7.09 2.58
N GLY A 180 -20.54 -7.26 3.90
CA GLY A 180 -20.97 -8.53 4.48
C GLY A 180 -20.03 -9.67 4.13
N THR A 181 -18.77 -9.59 4.54
CA THR A 181 -17.87 -10.72 4.32
C THR A 181 -18.26 -11.85 5.25
N LEU A 182 -18.72 -12.96 4.70
CA LEU A 182 -19.02 -14.17 5.44
C LEU A 182 -17.76 -14.98 5.76
N MET A 183 -16.65 -14.31 5.99
CA MET A 183 -15.41 -14.98 6.37
C MET A 183 -15.47 -15.37 7.85
N PRO A 184 -14.91 -16.53 8.22
CA PRO A 184 -14.87 -16.97 9.61
C PRO A 184 -14.22 -15.94 10.53
N ASP A 185 -14.71 -15.88 11.78
CA ASP A 185 -14.11 -15.06 12.83
C ASP A 185 -12.63 -15.42 13.00
N GLY A 186 -11.79 -14.41 13.22
CA GLY A 186 -10.35 -14.59 13.35
C GLY A 186 -9.58 -14.74 12.05
N THR A 187 -10.24 -14.63 10.89
CA THR A 187 -9.53 -14.59 9.60
C THR A 187 -8.59 -13.39 9.54
N GLN A 188 -7.33 -13.65 9.26
CA GLN A 188 -6.31 -12.62 9.12
C GLN A 188 -6.11 -12.24 7.66
N TYR A 189 -6.03 -10.95 7.39
CA TYR A 189 -5.90 -10.38 6.04
C TYR A 189 -4.62 -9.59 5.86
N ALA A 190 -4.13 -8.94 6.89
CA ALA A 190 -2.97 -8.06 6.82
C ALA A 190 -2.40 -7.76 8.21
N ASP A 191 -1.20 -7.21 8.25
CA ASP A 191 -0.59 -6.66 9.47
C ASP A 191 -0.99 -5.20 9.68
N TYR A 192 -1.24 -4.47 8.58
CA TYR A 192 -1.62 -3.05 8.59
C TYR A 192 -2.75 -2.77 7.62
N ALA A 193 -3.65 -1.91 8.03
CA ALA A 193 -4.68 -1.36 7.15
C ALA A 193 -4.05 -0.43 6.10
N ASN A 194 -4.73 -0.33 4.95
CA ASN A 194 -4.32 0.53 3.86
C ASN A 194 -5.55 1.23 3.27
N CYS A 195 -5.42 2.51 2.98
CA CYS A 195 -6.50 3.27 2.36
C CYS A 195 -5.95 4.42 1.54
N HIS A 196 -6.71 4.83 0.52
CA HIS A 196 -6.41 6.00 -0.28
C HIS A 196 -7.29 7.17 0.15
N ASN A 197 -6.69 8.12 0.82
CA ASN A 197 -7.34 9.30 1.35
C ASN A 197 -7.03 10.50 0.47
N TYR A 198 -8.07 11.10 -0.10
CA TYR A 198 -7.94 12.30 -0.92
C TYR A 198 -8.67 13.47 -0.26
N SER A 199 -8.02 14.61 -0.17
CA SER A 199 -8.64 15.82 0.37
C SER A 199 -9.61 16.50 -0.60
N THR A 200 -9.37 16.34 -1.91
CA THR A 200 -10.20 16.89 -2.98
C THR A 200 -10.14 16.00 -4.21
N HIS A 201 -11.20 16.05 -5.02
CA HIS A 201 -11.17 15.40 -6.32
C HIS A 201 -10.71 16.40 -7.40
N PRO A 202 -9.64 16.11 -8.14
CA PRO A 202 -9.05 17.06 -9.09
C PRO A 202 -9.97 17.42 -10.27
N SER A 203 -10.89 16.52 -10.63
CA SER A 203 -11.84 16.72 -11.73
C SER A 203 -13.16 17.35 -11.30
N TRP A 204 -13.40 17.51 -10.01
CA TRP A 204 -14.64 18.05 -9.46
C TRP A 204 -14.32 19.11 -8.41
N PRO A 205 -13.94 20.32 -8.84
CA PRO A 205 -13.64 21.40 -7.92
C PRO A 205 -14.88 21.70 -7.07
N GLY A 206 -14.70 21.77 -5.76
CA GLY A 206 -15.78 21.98 -4.80
C GLY A 206 -16.45 20.69 -4.29
N ILE A 207 -16.13 19.52 -4.85
CA ILE A 207 -16.44 18.25 -4.23
C ILE A 207 -15.24 17.83 -3.41
N HIS A 208 -15.45 17.78 -2.13
CA HIS A 208 -14.48 17.27 -1.16
C HIS A 208 -14.86 15.84 -0.85
N ASP A 209 -13.90 14.95 -0.81
CA ASP A 209 -14.17 13.71 -0.12
C ASP A 209 -14.28 14.00 1.38
N ASN A 210 -14.83 13.08 2.16
CA ASN A 210 -15.11 13.26 3.57
C ASN A 210 -13.88 13.52 4.44
N GLN A 211 -12.73 13.51 3.85
CA GLN A 211 -11.45 13.71 4.51
C GLN A 211 -10.95 15.14 4.35
N THR A 212 -11.70 15.94 3.65
CA THR A 212 -11.50 17.37 3.68
C THR A 212 -11.64 17.81 5.13
N TRP A 213 -10.58 18.34 5.64
CA TRP A 213 -10.58 18.93 6.97
C TRP A 213 -11.62 20.04 6.98
N ASN A 214 -12.71 19.82 7.69
CA ASN A 214 -13.59 20.89 8.06
C ASN A 214 -12.81 21.77 9.03
N ALA A 215 -12.22 22.80 8.48
CA ALA A 215 -11.62 23.84 9.26
C ALA A 215 -12.71 24.69 9.91
#